data_0c4fe195711c65e8df65be896f75ee5d
#
_entry.id   0c4fe195711c65e8df65be896f75ee5d
#
_cell.length_a   1.000
_cell.length_b   1.000
_cell.length_c   1.000
_cell.angle_alpha   90.00
_cell.angle_beta   90.00
_cell.angle_gamma   90.00
#
_symmetry.space_group_name_H-M   'P 1'
#
loop_
_entity.id
_entity.type
_entity.pdbx_description
1 polymer ?
#
loop_
_entity_poly.entity_id
_entity_poly.type
_entity_poly.pdbx_seq_one_letter_code
_entity_poly.pdbx_strand_id
1 'polypeptide(L)'
;ISSNKLKIELDNNKGEIGAKILSYFSDKPAWFIATMLVGNNIALVIYTLYMAVLLDPYLMAAGLGSSSILLLQTIFSTIFILIFAEFLPKAIFRLNPNVILKLFSGILLVFYILLWPITALVVYLTRVILRFFGKEDGSDEKVSFKKTDLDQYLEELKNDLDEDEEMEHD
;
A
#
# COMPACT_ATOMS: atom_id res chain seq x y z
N ILE A 1 2.05 7.02 -1.99
CA ILE A 1 3.06 6.45 -1.07
C ILE A 1 3.74 7.63 -0.41
N SER A 2 3.47 7.83 0.90
CA SER A 2 3.97 8.98 1.68
C SER A 2 5.44 8.84 2.11
N SER A 3 6.20 7.90 1.58
CA SER A 3 7.62 7.75 1.91
C SER A 3 8.47 8.64 1.02
N ASN A 4 9.40 9.37 1.64
CA ASN A 4 10.32 10.25 0.92
C ASN A 4 11.28 9.41 0.07
N LYS A 5 11.14 9.44 -1.26
CA LYS A 5 11.97 8.71 -2.22
C LYS A 5 13.47 8.96 -2.00
N LEU A 6 13.83 10.20 -1.73
CA LEU A 6 15.20 10.62 -1.51
C LEU A 6 15.82 9.93 -0.28
N LYS A 7 15.05 9.80 0.81
CA LYS A 7 15.50 9.08 2.00
C LYS A 7 15.70 7.59 1.74
N ILE A 8 14.84 6.98 0.94
CA ILE A 8 14.97 5.56 0.53
C ILE A 8 16.24 5.37 -0.31
N GLU A 9 16.54 6.28 -1.24
CA GLU A 9 17.76 6.21 -2.06
C GLU A 9 19.03 6.43 -1.25
N LEU A 10 19.03 7.37 -0.31
CA LEU A 10 20.16 7.60 0.60
C LEU A 10 20.44 6.37 1.47
N ASP A 11 19.41 5.74 2.01
CA ASP A 11 19.53 4.54 2.83
C ASP A 11 19.90 3.31 1.98
N ASN A 12 19.47 3.24 0.71
CA ASN A 12 19.90 2.23 -0.25
C ASN A 12 21.41 2.33 -0.54
N ASN A 13 21.94 3.54 -0.67
CA ASN A 13 23.38 3.78 -0.86
C ASN A 13 24.21 3.39 0.38
N LYS A 14 23.59 3.36 1.58
CA LYS A 14 24.20 2.85 2.81
C LYS A 14 24.19 1.32 2.92
N GLY A 15 23.60 0.62 1.93
CA GLY A 15 23.58 -0.84 1.89
C GLY A 15 22.49 -1.51 2.74
N GLU A 16 21.51 -0.77 3.23
CA GLU A 16 20.40 -1.34 3.99
C GLU A 16 19.48 -2.20 3.09
N ILE A 17 19.32 -3.47 3.44
CA ILE A 17 18.52 -4.44 2.67
C ILE A 17 17.06 -3.98 2.51
N GLY A 18 16.46 -3.46 3.58
CA GLY A 18 15.09 -2.94 3.55
C GLY A 18 14.92 -1.76 2.60
N ALA A 19 15.90 -0.85 2.54
CA ALA A 19 15.89 0.28 1.63
C ALA A 19 16.03 -0.15 0.16
N LYS A 20 16.84 -1.19 -0.10
CA LYS A 20 17.00 -1.80 -1.42
C LYS A 20 15.70 -2.38 -1.97
N ILE A 21 14.95 -3.09 -1.12
CA ILE A 21 13.64 -3.66 -1.47
C ILE A 21 12.64 -2.54 -1.74
N LEU A 22 12.63 -1.49 -0.92
CA LEU A 22 11.73 -0.35 -1.09
C LEU A 22 12.06 0.47 -2.34
N SER A 23 13.33 0.63 -2.67
CA SER A 23 13.76 1.27 -3.94
C SER A 23 13.20 0.50 -5.15
N TYR A 24 13.32 -0.82 -5.14
CA TYR A 24 12.75 -1.67 -6.20
C TYR A 24 11.22 -1.49 -6.35
N PHE A 25 10.49 -1.38 -5.24
CA PHE A 25 9.05 -1.13 -5.28
C PHE A 25 8.71 0.30 -5.76
N SER A 26 9.56 1.27 -5.44
CA SER A 26 9.42 2.66 -5.89
C SER A 26 9.62 2.82 -7.39
N ASP A 27 10.44 1.96 -8.00
CA ASP A 27 10.67 1.96 -9.46
C ASP A 27 9.48 1.39 -10.25
N LYS A 28 8.68 0.54 -9.61
CA LYS A 28 7.51 -0.11 -10.22
C LYS A 28 6.24 0.08 -9.38
N PRO A 29 5.80 1.32 -9.14
CA PRO A 29 4.72 1.59 -8.19
C PRO A 29 3.39 0.96 -8.61
N ALA A 30 3.07 0.94 -9.91
CA ALA A 30 1.84 0.34 -10.41
C ALA A 30 1.76 -1.17 -10.13
N TRP A 31 2.86 -1.89 -10.33
CA TRP A 31 2.95 -3.31 -10.01
C TRP A 31 2.87 -3.58 -8.52
N PHE A 32 3.55 -2.76 -7.72
CA PHE A 32 3.50 -2.88 -6.26
C PHE A 32 2.08 -2.66 -5.73
N ILE A 33 1.41 -1.59 -6.17
CA ILE A 33 0.04 -1.28 -5.77
C ILE A 33 -0.91 -2.40 -6.20
N ALA A 34 -0.80 -2.90 -7.45
CA ALA A 34 -1.63 -4.00 -7.95
C ALA A 34 -1.44 -5.26 -7.10
N THR A 35 -0.19 -5.62 -6.75
CA THR A 35 0.10 -6.78 -5.91
C THR A 35 -0.49 -6.64 -4.51
N MET A 36 -0.34 -5.47 -3.89
CA MET A 36 -0.92 -5.21 -2.57
C MET A 36 -2.44 -5.26 -2.59
N LEU A 37 -3.07 -4.75 -3.65
CA LEU A 37 -4.52 -4.80 -3.84
C LEU A 37 -5.03 -6.24 -3.99
N VAL A 38 -4.35 -7.04 -4.81
CA VAL A 38 -4.67 -8.47 -4.99
C VAL A 38 -4.52 -9.21 -3.68
N GLY A 39 -3.42 -9.01 -2.97
CA GLY A 39 -3.16 -9.63 -1.66
C GLY A 39 -4.22 -9.26 -0.63
N ASN A 40 -4.59 -7.98 -0.56
CA ASN A 40 -5.64 -7.50 0.34
C ASN A 40 -7.00 -8.17 0.05
N ASN A 41 -7.39 -8.26 -1.22
CA ASN A 41 -8.65 -8.92 -1.60
C ASN A 41 -8.65 -10.41 -1.26
N ILE A 42 -7.55 -11.13 -1.49
CA ILE A 42 -7.42 -12.54 -1.10
C ILE A 42 -7.55 -12.68 0.42
N ALA A 43 -6.87 -11.83 1.19
CA ALA A 43 -6.92 -11.85 2.64
C ALA A 43 -8.34 -11.58 3.16
N LEU A 44 -9.07 -10.63 2.56
CA LEU A 44 -10.47 -10.35 2.92
C LEU A 44 -11.39 -11.51 2.66
N VAL A 45 -11.24 -12.22 1.53
CA VAL A 45 -12.05 -13.42 1.23
C VAL A 45 -11.78 -14.52 2.25
N ILE A 46 -10.50 -14.81 2.52
CA ILE A 46 -10.10 -15.81 3.52
C ILE A 46 -10.66 -15.43 4.89
N TYR A 47 -10.50 -14.18 5.31
CA TYR A 47 -11.04 -13.67 6.56
C TYR A 47 -12.55 -13.89 6.66
N THR A 48 -13.29 -13.51 5.61
CA THR A 48 -14.77 -13.63 5.61
C THR A 48 -15.22 -15.08 5.78
N LEU A 49 -14.55 -16.01 5.09
CA LEU A 49 -14.85 -17.46 5.22
C LEU A 49 -14.58 -17.97 6.64
N TYR A 50 -13.42 -17.62 7.20
CA TYR A 50 -13.08 -18.08 8.56
C TYR A 50 -13.96 -17.43 9.64
N MET A 51 -14.32 -16.16 9.45
CA MET A 51 -15.19 -15.44 10.37
C MET A 51 -16.61 -16.02 10.38
N ALA A 52 -17.11 -16.48 9.21
CA ALA A 52 -18.35 -17.22 9.11
C ALA A 52 -18.29 -18.50 9.96
N VAL A 53 -17.31 -19.35 9.71
CA VAL A 53 -17.14 -20.62 10.45
C VAL A 53 -16.97 -20.38 11.95
N LEU A 54 -16.31 -19.30 12.35
CA LEU A 54 -16.08 -18.98 13.76
C LEU A 54 -17.35 -18.52 14.47
N LEU A 55 -18.14 -17.65 13.84
CA LEU A 55 -19.33 -17.04 14.46
C LEU A 55 -20.58 -17.92 14.41
N ASP A 56 -20.73 -18.75 13.37
CA ASP A 56 -21.91 -19.59 13.16
C ASP A 56 -22.32 -20.41 14.41
N PRO A 57 -21.44 -21.19 15.06
CA PRO A 57 -21.84 -22.02 16.19
C PRO A 57 -22.35 -21.21 17.39
N TYR A 58 -21.77 -20.02 17.62
CA TYR A 58 -22.20 -19.17 18.73
C TYR A 58 -23.55 -18.52 18.48
N LEU A 59 -23.79 -18.07 17.25
CA LEU A 59 -25.04 -17.43 16.85
C LEU A 59 -26.19 -18.44 16.74
N MET A 60 -25.90 -19.67 16.29
CA MET A 60 -26.88 -20.78 16.30
C MET A 60 -27.24 -21.18 17.72
N ALA A 61 -26.26 -21.27 18.62
CA ALA A 61 -26.53 -21.61 20.03
C ALA A 61 -27.38 -20.55 20.74
N ALA A 62 -27.38 -19.29 20.27
CA ALA A 62 -28.25 -18.24 20.75
C ALA A 62 -29.70 -18.33 20.24
N GLY A 63 -30.05 -19.37 19.45
CA GLY A 63 -31.42 -19.60 18.95
C GLY A 63 -31.86 -18.62 17.85
N LEU A 64 -30.91 -17.99 17.17
CA LEU A 64 -31.20 -17.00 16.13
C LEU A 64 -31.59 -17.68 14.81
N GLY A 65 -32.52 -17.10 14.07
CA GLY A 65 -32.85 -17.55 12.72
C GLY A 65 -31.77 -17.24 11.70
N SER A 66 -31.69 -17.98 10.60
CA SER A 66 -30.65 -17.89 9.59
C SER A 66 -30.41 -16.47 9.05
N SER A 67 -31.47 -15.70 8.85
CA SER A 67 -31.37 -14.31 8.38
C SER A 67 -30.70 -13.38 9.42
N SER A 68 -31.04 -13.57 10.70
CA SER A 68 -30.44 -12.81 11.81
C SER A 68 -28.96 -13.17 12.00
N ILE A 69 -28.60 -14.44 11.82
CA ILE A 69 -27.22 -14.92 11.87
C ILE A 69 -26.40 -14.22 10.80
N LEU A 70 -26.84 -14.24 9.54
CA LEU A 70 -26.14 -13.58 8.43
C LEU A 70 -25.95 -12.07 8.67
N LEU A 71 -26.99 -11.41 9.20
CA LEU A 71 -26.95 -9.97 9.45
C LEU A 71 -25.95 -9.62 10.56
N LEU A 72 -26.03 -10.29 11.70
CA LEU A 72 -25.12 -10.09 12.83
C LEU A 72 -23.68 -10.42 12.46
N GLN A 73 -23.46 -11.54 11.79
CA GLN A 73 -22.15 -11.96 11.30
C GLN A 73 -21.53 -10.90 10.36
N THR A 74 -22.32 -10.36 9.43
CA THR A 74 -21.87 -9.28 8.52
C THR A 74 -21.48 -8.04 9.30
N ILE A 75 -22.30 -7.62 10.27
CA ILE A 75 -22.02 -6.44 11.09
C ILE A 75 -20.74 -6.63 11.90
N PHE A 76 -20.61 -7.71 12.65
CA PHE A 76 -19.42 -7.99 13.45
C PHE A 76 -18.15 -8.09 12.59
N SER A 77 -18.23 -8.83 11.49
CA SER A 77 -17.10 -8.96 10.56
C SER A 77 -16.69 -7.63 9.96
N THR A 78 -17.65 -6.80 9.57
CA THR A 78 -17.38 -5.48 8.99
C THR A 78 -16.71 -4.54 10.01
N ILE A 79 -17.24 -4.47 11.24
CA ILE A 79 -16.66 -3.64 12.30
C ILE A 79 -15.22 -4.09 12.60
N PHE A 80 -14.99 -5.40 12.67
CA PHE A 80 -13.67 -5.95 12.94
C PHE A 80 -12.67 -5.59 11.83
N ILE A 81 -13.05 -5.73 10.54
CA ILE A 81 -12.20 -5.34 9.40
C ILE A 81 -11.91 -3.85 9.45
N LEU A 82 -12.91 -3.00 9.65
CA LEU A 82 -12.73 -1.55 9.67
C LEU A 82 -11.72 -1.13 10.74
N ILE A 83 -11.81 -1.71 11.95
CA ILE A 83 -10.90 -1.35 13.04
C ILE A 83 -9.51 -1.93 12.81
N PHE A 84 -9.39 -3.26 12.63
CA PHE A 84 -8.12 -3.96 12.67
C PHE A 84 -7.40 -4.05 11.31
N ALA A 85 -8.12 -4.15 10.20
CA ALA A 85 -7.51 -4.27 8.89
C ALA A 85 -7.40 -2.94 8.14
N GLU A 86 -8.24 -1.95 8.46
CA GLU A 86 -8.18 -0.63 7.80
C GLU A 86 -7.67 0.48 8.71
N PHE A 87 -8.34 0.75 9.82
CA PHE A 87 -8.03 1.92 10.64
C PHE A 87 -6.68 1.80 11.34
N LEU A 88 -6.43 0.68 12.03
CA LEU A 88 -5.21 0.46 12.80
C LEU A 88 -3.95 0.50 11.92
N PRO A 89 -3.86 -0.22 10.80
CA PRO A 89 -2.70 -0.15 9.92
C PRO A 89 -2.49 1.25 9.35
N LYS A 90 -3.55 1.92 8.89
CA LYS A 90 -3.44 3.29 8.36
C LYS A 90 -2.93 4.28 9.42
N ALA A 91 -3.40 4.15 10.68
CA ALA A 91 -2.94 5.00 11.78
C ALA A 91 -1.45 4.77 12.07
N ILE A 92 -1.02 3.50 12.15
CA ILE A 92 0.38 3.13 12.42
C ILE A 92 1.31 3.62 11.29
N PHE A 93 0.93 3.41 10.02
CA PHE A 93 1.73 3.85 8.87
C PHE A 93 1.85 5.38 8.75
N ARG A 94 0.91 6.14 9.30
CA ARG A 94 1.00 7.62 9.33
C ARG A 94 2.05 8.13 10.30
N LEU A 95 2.32 7.41 11.39
CA LEU A 95 3.27 7.85 12.41
C LEU A 95 4.72 7.84 11.88
N ASN A 96 5.16 6.73 11.29
CA ASN A 96 6.53 6.57 10.80
C ASN A 96 6.57 5.67 9.55
N PRO A 97 6.16 6.17 8.37
CA PRO A 97 6.02 5.34 7.16
C PRO A 97 7.33 4.67 6.74
N ASN A 98 8.46 5.38 6.84
CA ASN A 98 9.75 4.87 6.40
C ASN A 98 10.26 3.71 7.27
N VAL A 99 10.14 3.82 8.60
CA VAL A 99 10.60 2.79 9.54
C VAL A 99 9.75 1.53 9.40
N ILE A 100 8.42 1.70 9.32
CA ILE A 100 7.48 0.59 9.24
C ILE A 100 7.64 -0.14 7.90
N LEU A 101 7.75 0.60 6.79
CA LEU A 101 7.98 -0.01 5.47
C LEU A 101 9.31 -0.78 5.41
N LYS A 102 10.38 -0.26 6.03
CA LYS A 102 11.65 -0.99 6.11
C LYS A 102 11.52 -2.26 6.93
N LEU A 103 10.85 -2.21 8.09
CA LEU A 103 10.64 -3.37 8.95
C LEU A 103 9.86 -4.47 8.24
N PHE A 104 8.80 -4.10 7.50
CA PHE A 104 7.95 -5.03 6.78
C PHE A 104 8.45 -5.35 5.35
N SER A 105 9.51 -4.73 4.88
CA SER A 105 9.99 -4.87 3.49
C SER A 105 10.27 -6.32 3.09
N GLY A 106 10.82 -7.14 3.98
CA GLY A 106 11.07 -8.56 3.72
C GLY A 106 9.78 -9.36 3.53
N ILE A 107 8.78 -9.12 4.39
CA ILE A 107 7.46 -9.77 4.30
C ILE A 107 6.75 -9.31 3.01
N LEU A 108 6.81 -8.02 2.70
CA LEU A 108 6.24 -7.46 1.48
C LEU A 108 6.87 -8.08 0.23
N LEU A 109 8.19 -8.32 0.25
CA LEU A 109 8.89 -8.99 -0.86
C LEU A 109 8.42 -10.42 -1.07
N VAL A 110 8.25 -11.18 0.01
CA VAL A 110 7.73 -12.57 -0.07
C VAL A 110 6.32 -12.58 -0.69
N PHE A 111 5.43 -11.72 -0.20
CA PHE A 111 4.09 -11.59 -0.78
C PHE A 111 4.13 -11.11 -2.24
N TYR A 112 5.02 -10.18 -2.58
CA TYR A 112 5.18 -9.70 -3.93
C TYR A 112 5.57 -10.84 -4.90
N ILE A 113 6.52 -11.69 -4.51
CA ILE A 113 6.95 -12.84 -5.33
C ILE A 113 5.84 -13.89 -5.41
N LEU A 114 5.18 -14.20 -4.29
CA LEU A 114 4.12 -15.20 -4.23
C LEU A 114 2.91 -14.82 -5.08
N LEU A 115 2.52 -13.55 -5.03
CA LEU A 115 1.35 -13.03 -5.73
C LEU A 115 1.67 -12.58 -7.17
N TRP A 116 2.95 -12.57 -7.55
CA TRP A 116 3.38 -12.12 -8.88
C TRP A 116 2.59 -12.73 -10.05
N PRO A 117 2.35 -14.08 -10.10
CA PRO A 117 1.63 -14.66 -11.22
C PRO A 117 0.17 -14.19 -11.30
N ILE A 118 -0.49 -14.00 -10.15
CA ILE A 118 -1.88 -13.51 -10.09
C ILE A 118 -1.91 -12.05 -10.47
N THR A 119 -0.98 -11.25 -9.96
CA THR A 119 -0.85 -9.83 -10.31
C THR A 119 -0.58 -9.63 -11.79
N ALA A 120 0.29 -10.47 -12.39
CA ALA A 120 0.57 -10.43 -13.82
C ALA A 120 -0.70 -10.66 -14.66
N LEU A 121 -1.55 -11.60 -14.26
CA LEU A 121 -2.83 -11.84 -14.90
C LEU A 121 -3.75 -10.62 -14.80
N VAL A 122 -3.87 -10.02 -13.61
CA VAL A 122 -4.70 -8.83 -13.38
C VAL A 122 -4.21 -7.65 -14.20
N VAL A 123 -2.90 -7.38 -14.19
CA VAL A 123 -2.30 -6.29 -14.99
C VAL A 123 -2.49 -6.53 -16.49
N TYR A 124 -2.33 -7.78 -16.96
CA TYR A 124 -2.60 -8.13 -18.35
C TYR A 124 -4.06 -7.86 -18.75
N LEU A 125 -5.03 -8.31 -17.93
CA LEU A 125 -6.45 -8.05 -18.16
C LEU A 125 -6.74 -6.54 -18.19
N THR A 126 -6.16 -5.78 -17.26
CA THR A 126 -6.31 -4.32 -17.23
C THR A 126 -5.80 -3.67 -18.52
N ARG A 127 -4.64 -4.10 -19.03
CA ARG A 127 -4.09 -3.61 -20.30
C ARG A 127 -5.00 -3.93 -21.48
N VAL A 128 -5.54 -5.14 -21.53
CA VAL A 128 -6.48 -5.55 -22.58
C VAL A 128 -7.73 -4.67 -22.55
N ILE A 129 -8.29 -4.42 -21.37
CA ILE A 129 -9.47 -3.56 -21.19
C ILE A 129 -9.14 -2.12 -21.62
N LEU A 130 -8.03 -1.55 -21.17
CA LEU A 130 -7.62 -0.18 -21.52
C LEU A 130 -7.41 -0.01 -23.02
N ARG A 131 -6.80 -1.02 -23.68
CA ARG A 131 -6.62 -1.03 -25.12
C ARG A 131 -7.97 -1.04 -25.89
N PHE A 132 -8.97 -1.71 -25.34
CA PHE A 132 -10.33 -1.72 -25.90
C PHE A 132 -11.02 -0.35 -25.81
N PHE A 133 -10.71 0.43 -24.77
CA PHE A 133 -11.21 1.79 -24.55
C PHE A 133 -10.36 2.89 -25.22
N GLY A 134 -9.40 2.52 -26.07
CA GLY A 134 -8.59 3.47 -26.85
C GLY A 134 -7.64 4.33 -26.02
N LYS A 135 -7.40 3.98 -24.74
CA LYS A 135 -6.36 4.61 -23.93
C LYS A 135 -5.04 3.88 -24.18
N GLU A 136 -4.09 4.57 -24.77
CA GLU A 136 -2.70 4.10 -24.81
C GLU A 136 -2.18 3.86 -23.40
N ASP A 137 -1.40 2.79 -23.29
CA ASP A 137 -0.80 2.32 -22.04
C ASP A 137 0.14 3.40 -21.43
N GLY A 138 -0.42 4.26 -20.59
CA GLY A 138 0.38 5.19 -19.75
C GLY A 138 1.12 4.47 -18.62
N SER A 139 1.20 3.13 -18.65
CA SER A 139 1.81 2.31 -17.60
C SER A 139 3.34 2.19 -17.69
N ASP A 140 3.94 2.68 -18.78
CA ASP A 140 5.37 2.91 -18.91
C ASP A 140 5.76 4.39 -18.75
N GLU A 141 4.92 5.18 -18.09
CA GLU A 141 5.40 6.43 -17.56
C GLU A 141 6.51 6.09 -16.54
N LYS A 142 7.73 5.89 -17.10
CA LYS A 142 8.93 6.24 -16.38
C LYS A 142 8.55 7.54 -15.69
N VAL A 143 8.52 7.53 -14.36
CA VAL A 143 8.56 8.77 -13.61
C VAL A 143 9.88 9.41 -14.02
N SER A 144 9.84 9.97 -15.22
CA SER A 144 10.79 10.95 -15.68
C SER A 144 10.67 12.01 -14.60
N PHE A 145 11.70 12.17 -13.80
CA PHE A 145 11.87 13.35 -12.99
C PHE A 145 11.58 14.51 -13.94
N LYS A 146 10.35 15.00 -13.89
CA LYS A 146 10.00 16.17 -14.64
C LYS A 146 10.91 17.24 -14.09
N LYS A 147 11.58 17.95 -14.98
CA LYS A 147 12.38 19.13 -14.67
C LYS A 147 11.68 20.03 -13.65
N THR A 148 10.35 20.03 -13.67
CA THR A 148 9.44 20.67 -12.73
C THR A 148 9.57 20.19 -11.28
N ASP A 149 9.82 18.88 -11.03
CA ASP A 149 9.97 18.35 -9.67
C ASP A 149 11.33 18.73 -9.09
N LEU A 150 12.34 18.86 -9.95
CA LEU A 150 13.67 19.34 -9.59
C LEU A 150 13.66 20.85 -9.31
N ASP A 151 12.94 21.62 -10.12
CA ASP A 151 12.79 23.06 -9.95
C ASP A 151 12.03 23.39 -8.66
N GLN A 152 10.95 22.64 -8.32
CA GLN A 152 10.25 22.78 -7.06
C GLN A 152 11.15 22.44 -5.85
N TYR A 153 11.96 21.39 -5.97
CA TYR A 153 12.86 20.97 -4.88
C TYR A 153 14.00 21.98 -4.66
N LEU A 154 14.51 22.58 -5.74
CA LEU A 154 15.51 23.64 -5.67
C LEU A 154 14.92 24.93 -5.08
N GLU A 155 13.66 25.23 -5.35
CA GLU A 155 12.96 26.39 -4.81
C GLU A 155 12.65 26.20 -3.31
N GLU A 156 12.28 24.98 -2.88
CA GLU A 156 12.07 24.62 -1.48
C GLU A 156 13.39 24.68 -0.67
N LEU A 157 14.49 24.16 -1.22
CA LEU A 157 15.83 24.26 -0.61
C LEU A 157 16.34 25.70 -0.53
N LYS A 158 16.01 26.52 -1.51
CA LYS A 158 16.43 27.93 -1.52
C LYS A 158 15.67 28.72 -0.45
N ASN A 159 14.37 28.46 -0.27
CA ASN A 159 13.59 29.09 0.77
C ASN A 159 14.05 28.68 2.19
N ASP A 160 14.41 27.40 2.38
CA ASP A 160 14.95 26.92 3.66
C ASP A 160 16.32 27.57 3.98
N LEU A 161 17.16 27.81 2.97
CA LEU A 161 18.45 28.48 3.15
C LEU A 161 18.30 29.99 3.43
N ASP A 162 17.34 30.63 2.76
CA ASP A 162 17.05 32.07 2.97
C ASP A 162 16.45 32.30 4.37
N GLU A 163 15.65 31.37 4.92
CA GLU A 163 15.13 31.43 6.32
C GLU A 163 16.25 31.23 7.36
N ASP A 164 17.23 30.37 7.09
CA ASP A 164 18.36 30.14 7.98
C ASP A 164 19.33 31.35 8.01
N GLU A 165 19.52 32.03 6.88
CA GLU A 165 20.34 33.25 6.81
C GLU A 165 19.68 34.45 7.52
N GLU A 166 18.35 34.57 7.49
CA GLU A 166 17.64 35.63 8.23
C GLU A 166 17.69 35.45 9.75
N MET A 167 17.75 34.18 10.24
CA MET A 167 17.87 33.89 11.67
C MET A 167 19.28 34.08 12.24
N GLU A 168 20.33 34.12 11.43
CA GLU A 168 21.70 34.38 11.88
C GLU A 168 22.06 35.88 11.97
N HIS A 169 21.19 36.79 11.48
CA HIS A 169 21.44 38.24 11.45
C HIS A 169 20.65 39.05 12.50
N ASP A 170 19.89 38.41 13.41
CA ASP A 170 19.26 39.04 14.56
C ASP A 170 19.93 38.58 15.87
#